data_8fdace9e603cec5066462cb845cedeba
#
_entry.id   8fdace9e603cec5066462cb845cedeba
#
_cell.length_a   1.000
_cell.length_b   1.000
_cell.length_c   1.000
_cell.angle_alpha   90.00
_cell.angle_beta   90.00
_cell.angle_gamma   90.00
#
_symmetry.space_group_name_H-M   'P 1'
#
loop_
_entity.id
_entity.type
_entity.pdbx_description
1 polymer ?
#
loop_
_entity_poly.entity_id
_entity_poly.type
_entity_poly.pdbx_seq_one_letter_code
_entity_poly.pdbx_strand_id
1 'polypeptide(L)'
;VMVERLDHVAHESTDGWNNAGTGHAGYCELNYTPETDDGDVTIDRALQINAQFEVSLQLWSYLVEQGILPEPSTFINRTPHQSFVWGEKDVAFLKRRYERLSAHHLFRDMEYTESPKDLEEWMPLIVNNRDPMQRVAATRIKHGSDVDFGSLTRSMVSWLETQPNFELMLSSPVHYIDQRDNGRWKLRVKNQKTGELTKLETGFVFLGAGGGALPLLQKSGIEEARGYGGFPVSGQWLVCGKPDIVQQHDSKVYGKAPIGAPPMSVPHLDTRIINGEPALLFGPFAGFTTRFLKQGSIFDLIGSVKSTNLKPMLSVSKSNMDLTRYLIGEVFQSHSDRVASLRNFFPDAMEEDWQLRMAGQRVQIIKQVDGGGGKLEFGTEIVAAKDGTLAALLGASPGASTAANAMINVIERCFPEKIKTPEWQERMKELVPSYGHSLVEDEALLTEVRARTLSTLKLG
;
A
#
# COMPACT_ATOMS: atom_id res chain seq x y z
N VAL A 1 -8.00 -23.78 2.17
CA VAL A 1 -6.56 -23.94 2.47
C VAL A 1 -5.84 -22.64 2.10
N MET A 2 -5.03 -22.11 3.01
CA MET A 2 -4.08 -21.01 2.79
C MET A 2 -2.67 -21.61 2.71
N VAL A 3 -1.91 -21.22 1.69
CA VAL A 3 -0.55 -21.72 1.46
C VAL A 3 0.42 -20.56 1.56
N GLU A 4 1.36 -20.62 2.50
CA GLU A 4 2.42 -19.63 2.69
C GLU A 4 3.80 -20.26 2.44
N ARG A 5 4.60 -19.57 1.63
CA ARG A 5 5.96 -20.02 1.26
C ARG A 5 6.93 -19.98 2.45
N LEU A 6 6.76 -18.96 3.31
CA LEU A 6 7.63 -18.74 4.46
C LEU A 6 7.12 -19.53 5.70
N ASP A 7 7.89 -19.49 6.75
CA ASP A 7 7.56 -20.24 7.97
C ASP A 7 6.61 -19.52 8.93
N HIS A 8 6.18 -18.32 8.56
CA HIS A 8 5.12 -17.57 9.23
C HIS A 8 4.47 -16.58 8.26
N VAL A 9 3.24 -16.18 8.57
CA VAL A 9 2.47 -15.21 7.78
C VAL A 9 2.97 -13.77 8.02
N ALA A 10 2.60 -12.86 7.11
CA ALA A 10 2.89 -11.44 7.20
C ALA A 10 4.39 -11.05 7.25
N HIS A 11 5.26 -11.83 6.62
CA HIS A 11 6.72 -11.63 6.69
C HIS A 11 7.31 -10.82 5.51
N GLU A 12 6.63 -10.74 4.40
CA GLU A 12 7.07 -9.96 3.23
C GLU A 12 6.52 -8.53 3.28
N SER A 13 5.79 -8.09 2.28
CA SER A 13 5.32 -6.69 2.16
C SER A 13 4.45 -6.22 3.33
N THR A 14 3.76 -7.14 4.00
CA THR A 14 2.84 -6.86 5.11
C THR A 14 3.56 -6.66 6.46
N ASP A 15 4.78 -7.17 6.64
CA ASP A 15 5.57 -6.94 7.86
C ASP A 15 5.66 -5.44 8.18
N GLY A 16 5.51 -5.08 9.46
CA GLY A 16 5.43 -3.67 9.90
C GLY A 16 6.60 -2.80 9.46
N TRP A 17 7.80 -3.40 9.32
CA TRP A 17 8.99 -2.69 8.87
C TRP A 17 9.17 -2.67 7.34
N ASN A 18 8.39 -3.43 6.60
CA ASN A 18 8.49 -3.52 5.15
C ASN A 18 7.60 -2.52 4.41
N ASN A 19 6.79 -1.75 5.14
CA ASN A 19 5.89 -0.71 4.61
C ASN A 19 5.83 0.51 5.53
N ALA A 20 5.26 1.60 5.04
CA ALA A 20 5.10 2.84 5.82
C ALA A 20 3.94 2.78 6.83
N GLY A 21 3.09 1.77 6.79
CA GLY A 21 1.91 1.66 7.64
C GLY A 21 0.87 2.76 7.47
N THR A 22 0.97 3.54 6.41
CA THR A 22 0.02 4.62 6.17
C THR A 22 -1.35 4.04 5.82
N GLY A 23 -2.36 4.42 6.58
CA GLY A 23 -3.74 4.23 6.20
C GLY A 23 -4.08 5.16 5.02
N HIS A 24 -3.69 4.73 3.80
CA HIS A 24 -3.78 5.56 2.60
C HIS A 24 -5.21 6.01 2.32
N ALA A 25 -5.51 7.25 2.69
CA ALA A 25 -6.82 7.87 2.53
C ALA A 25 -6.77 9.12 1.62
N GLY A 26 -5.65 9.36 0.93
CA GLY A 26 -5.47 10.55 0.10
C GLY A 26 -5.29 11.84 0.90
N TYR A 27 -5.08 11.76 2.22
CA TYR A 27 -4.97 12.92 3.09
C TYR A 27 -3.66 13.67 2.90
N CYS A 28 -2.55 12.95 2.92
CA CYS A 28 -1.19 13.51 2.85
C CYS A 28 -0.48 13.25 1.51
N GLU A 29 -0.98 12.34 0.67
CA GLU A 29 -0.28 11.91 -0.56
C GLU A 29 -0.53 12.89 -1.70
N LEU A 30 0.42 13.78 -1.96
CA LEU A 30 0.32 14.82 -2.99
C LEU A 30 0.25 14.27 -4.43
N ASN A 31 0.77 13.08 -4.66
CA ASN A 31 0.74 12.43 -5.97
C ASN A 31 -0.65 11.92 -6.40
N TYR A 32 -1.64 11.93 -5.50
CA TYR A 32 -3.03 11.61 -5.85
C TYR A 32 -3.81 12.82 -6.36
N THR A 33 -3.18 13.99 -6.34
CA THR A 33 -3.78 15.26 -6.74
C THR A 33 -2.83 16.01 -7.68
N PRO A 34 -2.55 15.48 -8.89
CA PRO A 34 -1.63 16.13 -9.83
C PRO A 34 -2.16 17.49 -10.32
N GLU A 35 -1.22 18.40 -10.59
CA GLU A 35 -1.51 19.64 -11.31
C GLU A 35 -1.85 19.34 -12.77
N THR A 36 -2.83 20.06 -13.29
CA THR A 36 -3.18 20.09 -14.71
C THR A 36 -2.36 21.17 -15.46
N ASP A 37 -2.37 21.12 -16.78
CA ASP A 37 -1.59 22.07 -17.61
C ASP A 37 -2.02 23.53 -17.41
N ASP A 38 -3.27 23.78 -17.02
CA ASP A 38 -3.82 25.10 -16.69
C ASP A 38 -3.55 25.53 -15.23
N GLY A 39 -2.84 24.71 -14.47
CA GLY A 39 -2.42 24.99 -13.10
C GLY A 39 -3.49 24.69 -12.03
N ASP A 40 -4.60 24.06 -12.38
CA ASP A 40 -5.58 23.54 -11.41
C ASP A 40 -5.10 22.17 -10.84
N VAL A 41 -5.87 21.56 -9.96
CA VAL A 41 -5.56 20.30 -9.29
C VAL A 41 -6.72 19.32 -9.47
N THR A 42 -6.44 18.13 -10.00
CA THR A 42 -7.43 17.05 -10.06
C THR A 42 -7.49 16.30 -8.73
N ILE A 43 -8.69 15.94 -8.29
CA ILE A 43 -8.89 15.28 -6.97
C ILE A 43 -9.55 13.90 -7.06
N ASP A 44 -10.01 13.47 -8.23
CA ASP A 44 -10.79 12.23 -8.42
C ASP A 44 -10.11 11.00 -7.83
N ARG A 45 -8.78 10.89 -8.05
CA ARG A 45 -8.01 9.77 -7.51
C ARG A 45 -7.95 9.78 -5.98
N ALA A 46 -7.81 10.96 -5.37
CA ALA A 46 -7.83 11.08 -3.91
C ALA A 46 -9.20 10.69 -3.34
N LEU A 47 -10.30 11.13 -3.97
CA LEU A 47 -11.66 10.76 -3.59
C LEU A 47 -11.87 9.23 -3.64
N GLN A 48 -11.46 8.60 -4.74
CA GLN A 48 -11.59 7.16 -4.92
C GLN A 48 -10.78 6.37 -3.87
N ILE A 49 -9.53 6.75 -3.62
CA ILE A 49 -8.68 6.07 -2.64
C ILE A 49 -9.24 6.25 -1.23
N ASN A 50 -9.75 7.45 -0.91
CA ASN A 50 -10.40 7.69 0.38
C ASN A 50 -11.60 6.75 0.57
N ALA A 51 -12.54 6.73 -0.38
CA ALA A 51 -13.70 5.85 -0.32
C ALA A 51 -13.32 4.36 -0.20
N GLN A 52 -12.28 3.91 -0.90
CA GLN A 52 -11.78 2.54 -0.80
C GLN A 52 -11.15 2.23 0.57
N PHE A 53 -10.50 3.20 1.20
CA PHE A 53 -9.97 3.03 2.55
C PHE A 53 -11.09 3.00 3.60
N GLU A 54 -12.12 3.83 3.45
CA GLU A 54 -13.31 3.78 4.31
C GLU A 54 -13.99 2.40 4.28
N VAL A 55 -13.98 1.69 3.15
CA VAL A 55 -14.43 0.27 3.07
C VAL A 55 -13.59 -0.63 3.97
N SER A 56 -12.28 -0.44 4.01
CA SER A 56 -11.41 -1.21 4.89
C SER A 56 -11.67 -0.91 6.36
N LEU A 57 -11.85 0.35 6.72
CA LEU A 57 -12.19 0.76 8.09
C LEU A 57 -13.53 0.15 8.55
N GLN A 58 -14.54 0.10 7.67
CA GLN A 58 -15.83 -0.54 7.97
C GLN A 58 -15.66 -2.04 8.25
N LEU A 59 -14.93 -2.75 7.39
CA LEU A 59 -14.65 -4.18 7.60
C LEU A 59 -13.89 -4.41 8.92
N TRP A 60 -12.83 -3.64 9.19
CA TRP A 60 -12.05 -3.80 10.41
C TRP A 60 -12.88 -3.48 11.66
N SER A 61 -13.74 -2.46 11.60
CA SER A 61 -14.69 -2.14 12.68
C SER A 61 -15.63 -3.31 12.95
N TYR A 62 -16.24 -3.89 11.91
CA TYR A 62 -17.07 -5.06 12.05
C TYR A 62 -16.30 -6.22 12.72
N LEU A 63 -15.07 -6.50 12.28
CA LEU A 63 -14.27 -7.61 12.84
C LEU A 63 -13.88 -7.35 14.31
N VAL A 64 -13.64 -6.11 14.72
CA VAL A 64 -13.42 -5.74 16.13
C VAL A 64 -14.70 -5.94 16.95
N GLU A 65 -15.84 -5.46 16.47
CA GLU A 65 -17.13 -5.59 17.14
C GLU A 65 -17.56 -7.06 17.31
N GLN A 66 -17.17 -7.93 16.38
CA GLN A 66 -17.40 -9.39 16.48
C GLN A 66 -16.35 -10.13 17.33
N GLY A 67 -15.36 -9.44 17.89
CA GLY A 67 -14.29 -10.07 18.65
C GLY A 67 -13.34 -10.93 17.80
N ILE A 68 -13.35 -10.77 16.48
CA ILE A 68 -12.46 -11.45 15.53
C ILE A 68 -11.09 -10.79 15.54
N LEU A 69 -11.05 -9.46 15.56
CA LEU A 69 -9.83 -8.68 15.74
C LEU A 69 -9.71 -8.24 17.21
N PRO A 70 -8.48 -8.13 17.72
CA PRO A 70 -8.23 -7.64 19.07
C PRO A 70 -8.49 -6.14 19.18
N GLU A 71 -8.15 -5.57 20.34
CA GLU A 71 -8.15 -4.14 20.60
C GLU A 71 -7.46 -3.35 19.47
N PRO A 72 -8.10 -2.32 18.91
CA PRO A 72 -7.60 -1.57 17.74
C PRO A 72 -6.15 -1.09 17.85
N SER A 73 -5.72 -0.62 19.02
CA SER A 73 -4.36 -0.13 19.25
C SER A 73 -3.25 -1.16 18.97
N THR A 74 -3.60 -2.43 18.86
CA THR A 74 -2.64 -3.50 18.48
C THR A 74 -2.30 -3.51 17.00
N PHE A 75 -3.12 -2.90 16.14
CA PHE A 75 -2.92 -2.90 14.70
C PHE A 75 -3.19 -1.56 13.99
N ILE A 76 -3.97 -0.66 14.60
CA ILE A 76 -4.26 0.66 14.03
C ILE A 76 -4.24 1.71 15.13
N ASN A 77 -3.55 2.82 14.86
CA ASN A 77 -3.40 3.90 15.81
C ASN A 77 -3.69 5.23 15.13
N ARG A 78 -4.38 6.13 15.85
CA ARG A 78 -4.58 7.50 15.38
C ARG A 78 -3.23 8.17 15.20
N THR A 79 -2.98 8.64 14.00
CA THR A 79 -1.74 9.33 13.62
C THR A 79 -2.12 10.39 12.60
N PRO A 80 -2.07 11.68 12.91
CA PRO A 80 -2.44 12.73 11.98
C PRO A 80 -1.70 12.60 10.65
N HIS A 81 -2.40 12.80 9.55
CA HIS A 81 -1.80 12.84 8.22
C HIS A 81 -1.60 14.27 7.78
N GLN A 82 -0.39 14.62 7.42
CA GLN A 82 0.01 15.97 7.05
C GLN A 82 0.75 15.97 5.72
N SER A 83 0.52 17.00 4.91
CA SER A 83 1.40 17.30 3.78
C SER A 83 2.21 18.55 4.14
N PHE A 84 3.50 18.53 3.82
CA PHE A 84 4.40 19.65 4.07
C PHE A 84 5.18 20.01 2.82
N VAL A 85 5.20 21.29 2.49
CA VAL A 85 5.91 21.82 1.31
C VAL A 85 6.61 23.13 1.64
N TRP A 86 7.59 23.49 0.81
CA TRP A 86 8.33 24.75 0.91
C TRP A 86 8.57 25.40 -0.46
N GLY A 87 8.76 26.70 -0.45
CA GLY A 87 8.95 27.53 -1.64
C GLY A 87 7.63 27.96 -2.29
N GLU A 88 7.65 29.10 -2.99
CA GLU A 88 6.46 29.77 -3.51
C GLU A 88 5.57 28.89 -4.37
N LYS A 89 6.16 28.13 -5.28
CA LYS A 89 5.44 27.28 -6.22
C LYS A 89 4.66 26.17 -5.49
N ASP A 90 5.35 25.47 -4.57
CA ASP A 90 4.76 24.30 -3.91
C ASP A 90 3.77 24.71 -2.81
N VAL A 91 3.97 25.86 -2.17
CA VAL A 91 2.98 26.47 -1.26
C VAL A 91 1.71 26.84 -2.01
N ALA A 92 1.84 27.49 -3.19
CA ALA A 92 0.68 27.80 -4.02
C ALA A 92 -0.06 26.55 -4.51
N PHE A 93 0.66 25.49 -4.88
CA PHE A 93 0.07 24.19 -5.21
C PHE A 93 -0.69 23.59 -4.04
N LEU A 94 -0.08 23.52 -2.84
CA LEU A 94 -0.71 22.93 -1.66
C LEU A 94 -1.99 23.68 -1.26
N LYS A 95 -1.98 25.01 -1.41
CA LYS A 95 -3.17 25.84 -1.16
C LYS A 95 -4.32 25.50 -2.09
N ARG A 96 -4.07 25.43 -3.42
CA ARG A 96 -5.09 25.01 -4.40
C ARG A 96 -5.62 23.60 -4.11
N ARG A 97 -4.70 22.66 -3.78
CA ARG A 97 -5.08 21.31 -3.37
C ARG A 97 -6.02 21.32 -2.17
N TYR A 98 -5.70 22.08 -1.14
CA TYR A 98 -6.53 22.23 0.03
C TYR A 98 -7.92 22.79 -0.34
N GLU A 99 -7.99 23.87 -1.10
CA GLU A 99 -9.24 24.49 -1.52
C GLU A 99 -10.14 23.53 -2.30
N ARG A 100 -9.56 22.70 -3.16
CA ARG A 100 -10.30 21.71 -3.95
C ARG A 100 -10.77 20.53 -3.10
N LEU A 101 -9.91 19.98 -2.25
CA LEU A 101 -10.23 18.81 -1.42
C LEU A 101 -11.22 19.17 -0.30
N SER A 102 -10.98 20.26 0.45
CA SER A 102 -11.82 20.64 1.60
C SER A 102 -13.24 21.05 1.21
N ALA A 103 -13.46 21.39 -0.05
CA ALA A 103 -14.81 21.62 -0.60
C ALA A 103 -15.63 20.31 -0.74
N HIS A 104 -14.98 19.16 -0.70
CA HIS A 104 -15.63 17.85 -0.80
C HIS A 104 -15.82 17.22 0.59
N HIS A 105 -16.96 16.62 0.88
CA HIS A 105 -17.32 16.08 2.19
C HIS A 105 -16.33 15.02 2.73
N LEU A 106 -15.67 14.25 1.86
CA LEU A 106 -14.63 13.29 2.26
C LEU A 106 -13.41 13.95 2.94
N PHE A 107 -13.14 15.22 2.66
CA PHE A 107 -11.96 15.97 3.12
C PHE A 107 -12.32 17.25 3.88
N ARG A 108 -13.58 17.42 4.29
CA ARG A 108 -14.07 18.64 4.96
C ARG A 108 -13.26 19.01 6.20
N ASP A 109 -12.74 18.02 6.93
CA ASP A 109 -11.97 18.22 8.15
C ASP A 109 -10.49 18.56 7.89
N MET A 110 -10.10 18.76 6.63
CA MET A 110 -8.73 19.15 6.29
C MET A 110 -8.46 20.58 6.74
N GLU A 111 -7.36 20.75 7.45
CA GLU A 111 -6.85 22.04 7.87
C GLU A 111 -5.68 22.46 6.95
N TYR A 112 -5.46 23.76 6.79
CA TYR A 112 -4.34 24.35 6.07
C TYR A 112 -3.72 25.47 6.89
N THR A 113 -2.40 25.56 6.91
CA THR A 113 -1.70 26.67 7.57
C THR A 113 -0.40 27.05 6.86
N GLU A 114 -0.07 28.35 6.92
CA GLU A 114 1.26 28.93 6.72
C GLU A 114 1.76 29.59 8.01
N SER A 115 1.00 29.50 9.12
CA SER A 115 1.32 30.11 10.40
C SER A 115 2.48 29.37 11.08
N PRO A 116 3.60 30.06 11.42
CA PRO A 116 4.70 29.42 12.13
C PRO A 116 4.27 28.78 13.46
N LYS A 117 3.32 29.40 14.16
CA LYS A 117 2.79 28.90 15.45
C LYS A 117 2.07 27.56 15.28
N ASP A 118 1.21 27.46 14.26
CA ASP A 118 0.46 26.22 14.02
C ASP A 118 1.41 25.12 13.53
N LEU A 119 2.37 25.47 12.69
CA LEU A 119 3.38 24.54 12.19
C LEU A 119 4.26 24.00 13.33
N GLU A 120 4.66 24.84 14.29
CA GLU A 120 5.40 24.41 15.49
C GLU A 120 4.56 23.46 16.35
N GLU A 121 3.26 23.72 16.49
CA GLU A 121 2.34 22.81 17.20
C GLU A 121 2.19 21.46 16.47
N TRP A 122 2.06 21.49 15.13
CA TRP A 122 1.75 20.29 14.35
C TRP A 122 2.95 19.40 14.09
N MET A 123 4.13 19.98 13.88
CA MET A 123 5.33 19.27 13.45
C MET A 123 6.64 19.92 13.94
N PRO A 124 6.87 19.98 15.26
CA PRO A 124 8.01 20.70 15.82
C PRO A 124 9.36 20.24 15.26
N LEU A 125 9.59 18.94 15.06
CA LEU A 125 10.85 18.44 14.47
C LEU A 125 11.13 19.00 13.06
N ILE A 126 10.08 19.34 12.32
CA ILE A 126 10.21 19.77 10.90
C ILE A 126 10.47 21.26 10.82
N VAL A 127 9.91 22.06 11.74
CA VAL A 127 9.98 23.52 11.64
C VAL A 127 11.00 24.15 12.57
N ASN A 128 11.39 23.51 13.66
CA ASN A 128 12.41 24.03 14.57
C ASN A 128 13.76 24.14 13.83
N ASN A 129 14.45 25.26 14.05
CA ASN A 129 15.73 25.60 13.41
C ASN A 129 15.71 25.67 11.88
N ARG A 130 14.53 25.75 11.27
CA ARG A 130 14.38 26.01 9.84
C ARG A 130 14.59 27.49 9.55
N ASP A 131 15.14 27.79 8.36
CA ASP A 131 15.30 29.16 7.89
C ASP A 131 13.94 29.90 7.94
N PRO A 132 13.80 30.96 8.76
CA PRO A 132 12.54 31.69 8.90
C PRO A 132 12.13 32.45 7.63
N MET A 133 13.05 32.66 6.68
CA MET A 133 12.74 33.25 5.37
C MET A 133 12.21 32.25 4.37
N GLN A 134 12.31 30.95 4.65
CA GLN A 134 11.76 29.92 3.80
C GLN A 134 10.24 29.85 3.95
N ARG A 135 9.51 30.24 2.91
CA ARG A 135 8.05 30.08 2.90
C ARG A 135 7.67 28.61 2.91
N VAL A 136 6.84 28.22 3.88
CA VAL A 136 6.38 26.84 4.09
C VAL A 136 4.88 26.80 4.29
N ALA A 137 4.26 25.66 3.98
CA ALA A 137 2.85 25.41 4.26
C ALA A 137 2.60 23.94 4.58
N ALA A 138 1.55 23.68 5.32
CA ALA A 138 1.08 22.33 5.61
C ALA A 138 -0.44 22.20 5.51
N THR A 139 -0.89 20.95 5.24
CA THR A 139 -2.26 20.51 5.49
C THR A 139 -2.27 19.41 6.54
N ARG A 140 -3.38 19.27 7.29
CA ARG A 140 -3.55 18.25 8.32
C ARG A 140 -4.96 17.66 8.29
N ILE A 141 -5.04 16.34 8.45
CA ILE A 141 -6.25 15.61 8.89
C ILE A 141 -5.92 14.89 10.19
N LYS A 142 -6.67 15.16 11.26
CA LYS A 142 -6.39 14.67 12.62
C LYS A 142 -6.64 13.18 12.81
N HIS A 143 -7.64 12.64 12.10
CA HIS A 143 -8.05 11.23 12.18
C HIS A 143 -7.32 10.33 11.15
N GLY A 144 -6.14 10.74 10.71
CA GLY A 144 -5.24 9.85 9.98
C GLY A 144 -4.81 8.65 10.82
N SER A 145 -4.24 7.64 10.19
CA SER A 145 -3.88 6.41 10.89
C SER A 145 -2.55 5.83 10.49
N ASP A 146 -1.86 5.27 11.47
CA ASP A 146 -0.77 4.30 11.30
C ASP A 146 -1.33 2.90 11.47
N VAL A 147 -1.05 1.99 10.52
CA VAL A 147 -1.53 0.61 10.54
C VAL A 147 -0.34 -0.34 10.57
N ASP A 148 -0.27 -1.17 11.61
CA ASP A 148 0.58 -2.37 11.61
C ASP A 148 -0.16 -3.49 10.85
N PHE A 149 0.02 -3.49 9.53
CA PHE A 149 -0.58 -4.51 8.67
C PHE A 149 -0.10 -5.91 9.01
N GLY A 150 1.09 -6.05 9.58
CA GLY A 150 1.61 -7.32 10.07
C GLY A 150 0.76 -7.88 11.21
N SER A 151 0.52 -7.07 12.24
CA SER A 151 -0.33 -7.43 13.38
C SER A 151 -1.78 -7.69 12.95
N LEU A 152 -2.34 -6.84 12.09
CA LEU A 152 -3.67 -7.04 11.51
C LEU A 152 -3.78 -8.40 10.79
N THR A 153 -2.82 -8.70 9.91
CA THR A 153 -2.82 -9.97 9.14
C THR A 153 -2.67 -11.17 10.05
N ARG A 154 -1.74 -11.13 11.02
CA ARG A 154 -1.55 -12.22 11.98
C ARG A 154 -2.82 -12.46 12.81
N SER A 155 -3.49 -11.41 13.26
CA SER A 155 -4.75 -11.54 14.03
C SER A 155 -5.86 -12.18 13.18
N MET A 156 -6.02 -11.76 11.92
CA MET A 156 -7.00 -12.38 11.00
C MET A 156 -6.69 -13.86 10.77
N VAL A 157 -5.42 -14.21 10.52
CA VAL A 157 -5.03 -15.61 10.27
C VAL A 157 -5.18 -16.45 11.52
N SER A 158 -4.80 -15.95 12.70
CA SER A 158 -4.99 -16.65 13.97
C SER A 158 -6.46 -16.97 14.24
N TRP A 159 -7.37 -16.04 13.92
CA TRP A 159 -8.80 -16.33 14.00
C TRP A 159 -9.23 -17.39 12.98
N LEU A 160 -8.73 -17.34 11.75
CA LEU A 160 -9.04 -18.34 10.72
C LEU A 160 -8.57 -19.74 11.16
N GLU A 161 -7.43 -19.87 11.83
CA GLU A 161 -6.93 -21.15 12.36
C GLU A 161 -7.85 -21.77 13.40
N THR A 162 -8.72 -21.00 14.06
CA THR A 162 -9.76 -21.54 14.95
C THR A 162 -10.97 -22.10 14.20
N GLN A 163 -11.06 -21.86 12.88
CA GLN A 163 -12.22 -22.28 12.09
C GLN A 163 -12.06 -23.73 11.61
N PRO A 164 -13.10 -24.58 11.72
CA PRO A 164 -13.00 -26.03 11.43
C PRO A 164 -12.71 -26.33 9.94
N ASN A 165 -12.99 -25.39 9.05
CA ASN A 165 -12.81 -25.55 7.58
C ASN A 165 -11.59 -24.82 7.06
N PHE A 166 -10.67 -24.37 7.92
CA PHE A 166 -9.46 -23.66 7.53
C PHE A 166 -8.21 -24.51 7.79
N GLU A 167 -7.27 -24.48 6.85
CA GLU A 167 -5.98 -25.13 6.96
C GLU A 167 -4.89 -24.15 6.50
N LEU A 168 -3.83 -23.97 7.30
CA LEU A 168 -2.66 -23.15 6.98
C LEU A 168 -1.46 -24.06 6.72
N MET A 169 -0.88 -23.96 5.52
CA MET A 169 0.33 -24.67 5.12
C MET A 169 1.50 -23.69 5.05
N LEU A 170 2.31 -23.62 6.11
CA LEU A 170 3.53 -22.81 6.18
C LEU A 170 4.74 -23.54 5.56
N SER A 171 5.78 -22.74 5.23
CA SER A 171 7.00 -23.23 4.58
C SER A 171 6.74 -23.99 3.27
N SER A 172 5.69 -23.64 2.55
CA SER A 172 5.05 -24.47 1.55
C SER A 172 4.84 -23.75 0.21
N PRO A 173 5.93 -23.43 -0.54
CA PRO A 173 5.79 -22.80 -1.85
C PRO A 173 4.99 -23.66 -2.84
N VAL A 174 4.16 -22.99 -3.65
CA VAL A 174 3.47 -23.60 -4.78
C VAL A 174 4.42 -23.72 -5.96
N HIS A 175 4.74 -24.95 -6.35
CA HIS A 175 5.65 -25.23 -7.47
C HIS A 175 4.92 -25.39 -8.81
N TYR A 176 3.68 -25.85 -8.77
CA TYR A 176 2.88 -26.15 -9.94
C TYR A 176 1.43 -25.72 -9.72
N ILE A 177 0.86 -25.11 -10.73
CA ILE A 177 -0.54 -24.72 -10.82
C ILE A 177 -1.01 -24.93 -12.26
N ASP A 178 -2.10 -25.65 -12.45
CA ASP A 178 -2.65 -26.02 -13.76
C ASP A 178 -4.14 -26.28 -13.66
N GLN A 179 -4.90 -25.79 -14.64
CA GLN A 179 -6.33 -26.06 -14.74
C GLN A 179 -6.58 -27.38 -15.46
N ARG A 180 -7.43 -28.20 -14.90
CA ARG A 180 -7.80 -29.49 -15.49
C ARG A 180 -8.99 -29.33 -16.42
N ASP A 181 -9.22 -30.33 -17.28
CA ASP A 181 -10.34 -30.37 -18.23
C ASP A 181 -11.73 -30.25 -17.56
N ASN A 182 -11.84 -30.62 -16.29
CA ASN A 182 -13.04 -30.45 -15.48
C ASN A 182 -13.21 -29.05 -14.86
N GLY A 183 -12.37 -28.09 -15.23
CA GLY A 183 -12.39 -26.73 -14.72
C GLY A 183 -11.77 -26.52 -13.34
N ARG A 184 -11.36 -27.61 -12.66
CA ARG A 184 -10.71 -27.52 -11.34
C ARG A 184 -9.21 -27.28 -11.47
N TRP A 185 -8.66 -26.59 -10.47
CA TRP A 185 -7.23 -26.32 -10.39
C TRP A 185 -6.52 -27.43 -9.62
N LYS A 186 -5.37 -27.86 -10.13
CA LYS A 186 -4.44 -28.75 -9.45
C LYS A 186 -3.18 -27.99 -9.08
N LEU A 187 -2.85 -28.00 -7.79
CA LEU A 187 -1.63 -27.42 -7.27
C LEU A 187 -0.71 -28.50 -6.71
N ARG A 188 0.60 -28.26 -6.80
CA ARG A 188 1.61 -29.06 -6.07
C ARG A 188 2.38 -28.14 -5.15
N VAL A 189 2.36 -28.47 -3.89
CA VAL A 189 2.99 -27.74 -2.80
C VAL A 189 4.06 -28.64 -2.20
N LYS A 190 5.25 -28.10 -1.93
CA LYS A 190 6.32 -28.86 -1.26
C LYS A 190 6.71 -28.13 0.01
N ASN A 191 6.53 -28.77 1.15
CA ASN A 191 7.00 -28.24 2.41
C ASN A 191 8.55 -28.24 2.41
N GLN A 192 9.14 -27.08 2.61
CA GLN A 192 10.59 -26.89 2.55
C GLN A 192 11.33 -27.47 3.77
N LYS A 193 10.64 -27.62 4.92
CA LYS A 193 11.21 -28.16 6.16
C LYS A 193 11.17 -29.70 6.18
N THR A 194 10.07 -30.30 5.75
CA THR A 194 9.86 -31.77 5.78
C THR A 194 10.17 -32.44 4.46
N GLY A 195 10.17 -31.69 3.33
CA GLY A 195 10.30 -32.25 1.98
C GLY A 195 9.01 -32.89 1.45
N GLU A 196 7.92 -32.90 2.22
CA GLU A 196 6.65 -33.49 1.87
C GLU A 196 6.03 -32.80 0.64
N LEU A 197 5.48 -33.60 -0.27
CA LEU A 197 4.78 -33.16 -1.48
C LEU A 197 3.29 -33.37 -1.32
N THR A 198 2.54 -32.27 -1.25
CA THR A 198 1.08 -32.27 -1.17
C THR A 198 0.49 -31.88 -2.52
N LYS A 199 -0.57 -32.59 -2.93
CA LYS A 199 -1.39 -32.28 -4.11
C LYS A 199 -2.73 -31.74 -3.64
N LEU A 200 -3.08 -30.53 -4.09
CA LEU A 200 -4.37 -29.90 -3.80
C LEU A 200 -5.20 -29.82 -5.08
N GLU A 201 -6.49 -30.01 -4.95
CA GLU A 201 -7.49 -29.75 -5.98
C GLU A 201 -8.57 -28.79 -5.48
N THR A 202 -8.84 -27.73 -6.23
CA THR A 202 -9.82 -26.72 -5.82
C THR A 202 -10.62 -26.18 -7.02
N GLY A 203 -11.80 -25.63 -6.74
CA GLY A 203 -12.60 -24.93 -7.75
C GLY A 203 -12.20 -23.45 -7.94
N PHE A 204 -11.47 -22.87 -7.00
CA PHE A 204 -11.04 -21.47 -7.07
C PHE A 204 -9.65 -21.28 -6.48
N VAL A 205 -8.85 -20.41 -7.08
CA VAL A 205 -7.52 -20.00 -6.60
C VAL A 205 -7.42 -18.49 -6.53
N PHE A 206 -7.01 -17.97 -5.39
CA PHE A 206 -6.60 -16.56 -5.25
C PHE A 206 -5.08 -16.47 -5.06
N LEU A 207 -4.42 -15.68 -5.91
CA LEU A 207 -2.99 -15.42 -5.86
C LEU A 207 -2.72 -14.10 -5.14
N GLY A 208 -2.63 -14.13 -3.82
CA GLY A 208 -2.33 -13.00 -2.95
C GLY A 208 -0.85 -12.94 -2.51
N ALA A 209 0.07 -13.44 -3.33
CA ALA A 209 1.48 -13.68 -2.97
C ALA A 209 2.39 -12.45 -3.16
N GLY A 210 1.85 -11.22 -3.13
CA GLY A 210 2.63 -9.99 -3.31
C GLY A 210 3.46 -10.03 -4.60
N GLY A 211 4.76 -9.76 -4.54
CA GLY A 211 5.66 -9.87 -5.70
C GLY A 211 5.72 -11.27 -6.31
N GLY A 212 5.40 -12.31 -5.55
CA GLY A 212 5.31 -13.69 -6.02
C GLY A 212 4.05 -14.02 -6.82
N ALA A 213 3.04 -13.14 -6.82
CA ALA A 213 1.79 -13.37 -7.54
C ALA A 213 1.99 -13.40 -9.06
N LEU A 214 2.83 -12.53 -9.63
CA LEU A 214 3.11 -12.51 -11.07
C LEU A 214 3.71 -13.82 -11.60
N PRO A 215 4.76 -14.40 -11.00
CA PRO A 215 5.27 -15.71 -11.42
C PRO A 215 4.24 -16.85 -11.31
N LEU A 216 3.40 -16.84 -10.29
CA LEU A 216 2.33 -17.83 -10.12
C LEU A 216 1.23 -17.64 -11.18
N LEU A 217 0.85 -16.41 -11.45
CA LEU A 217 -0.10 -16.08 -12.52
C LEU A 217 0.42 -16.52 -13.90
N GLN A 218 1.70 -16.30 -14.18
CA GLN A 218 2.31 -16.79 -15.42
C GLN A 218 2.34 -18.33 -15.52
N LYS A 219 2.51 -19.01 -14.38
CA LYS A 219 2.46 -20.50 -14.33
C LYS A 219 1.05 -21.05 -14.50
N SER A 220 0.02 -20.31 -14.15
CA SER A 220 -1.38 -20.76 -14.30
C SER A 220 -1.78 -20.95 -15.76
N GLY A 221 -1.10 -20.24 -16.68
CA GLY A 221 -1.36 -20.35 -18.11
C GLY A 221 -2.66 -19.71 -18.61
N ILE A 222 -3.40 -18.99 -17.76
CA ILE A 222 -4.62 -18.28 -18.22
C ILE A 222 -4.28 -17.23 -19.27
N GLU A 223 -5.20 -17.02 -20.21
CA GLU A 223 -5.01 -16.09 -21.33
C GLU A 223 -4.82 -14.65 -20.84
N GLU A 224 -5.55 -14.26 -19.80
CA GLU A 224 -5.52 -12.93 -19.19
C GLU A 224 -4.17 -12.59 -18.54
N ALA A 225 -3.31 -13.59 -18.30
CA ALA A 225 -1.94 -13.39 -17.78
C ALA A 225 -0.95 -12.92 -18.86
N ARG A 226 -1.33 -12.98 -20.15
CA ARG A 226 -0.42 -12.65 -21.26
C ARG A 226 -0.06 -11.17 -21.28
N GLY A 227 1.19 -10.87 -21.59
CA GLY A 227 1.69 -9.50 -21.71
C GLY A 227 2.00 -8.81 -20.38
N TYR A 228 1.72 -9.45 -19.24
CA TYR A 228 2.12 -8.90 -17.93
C TYR A 228 3.59 -9.17 -17.64
N GLY A 229 4.30 -8.11 -17.21
CA GLY A 229 5.68 -8.15 -16.72
C GLY A 229 5.79 -7.44 -15.37
N GLY A 230 6.94 -7.57 -14.72
CA GLY A 230 7.24 -6.92 -13.46
C GLY A 230 8.43 -5.99 -13.56
N PHE A 231 8.33 -4.83 -12.90
CA PHE A 231 9.42 -3.91 -12.68
C PHE A 231 9.67 -3.81 -11.17
N PRO A 232 10.64 -4.59 -10.64
CA PRO A 232 10.88 -4.67 -9.20
C PRO A 232 11.65 -3.45 -8.69
N VAL A 233 11.21 -2.95 -7.54
CA VAL A 233 11.80 -1.81 -6.84
C VAL A 233 11.99 -2.19 -5.37
N SER A 234 13.19 -1.99 -4.85
CA SER A 234 13.47 -2.09 -3.41
C SER A 234 13.15 -0.79 -2.70
N GLY A 235 12.95 -0.86 -1.39
CA GLY A 235 12.85 0.31 -0.53
C GLY A 235 13.81 0.21 0.64
N GLN A 236 14.22 1.38 1.14
CA GLN A 236 15.03 1.52 2.36
C GLN A 236 14.47 2.67 3.18
N TRP A 237 14.63 2.59 4.49
CA TRP A 237 14.23 3.60 5.45
C TRP A 237 15.42 4.02 6.31
N LEU A 238 15.48 5.29 6.66
CA LEU A 238 16.15 5.71 7.88
C LEU A 238 15.16 5.53 9.03
N VAL A 239 15.60 4.88 10.10
CA VAL A 239 14.78 4.57 11.29
C VAL A 239 15.43 5.15 12.51
N CYS A 240 14.66 5.86 13.34
CA CYS A 240 15.06 6.34 14.66
C CYS A 240 14.11 5.77 15.72
N GLY A 241 14.68 5.16 16.76
CA GLY A 241 13.95 4.64 17.91
C GLY A 241 14.32 5.35 19.22
N LYS A 242 15.03 6.51 19.17
CA LYS A 242 15.39 7.27 20.36
C LYS A 242 14.16 7.95 20.98
N PRO A 243 13.79 7.64 22.24
CA PRO A 243 12.55 8.14 22.83
C PRO A 243 12.43 9.66 22.86
N ASP A 244 13.51 10.37 23.13
CA ASP A 244 13.59 11.83 23.18
C ASP A 244 13.37 12.52 21.81
N ILE A 245 13.61 11.80 20.72
CA ILE A 245 13.29 12.27 19.36
C ILE A 245 11.87 11.80 18.96
N VAL A 246 11.57 10.52 19.18
CA VAL A 246 10.30 9.91 18.77
C VAL A 246 9.09 10.61 19.39
N GLN A 247 9.16 10.98 20.68
CA GLN A 247 8.05 11.66 21.38
C GLN A 247 7.74 13.08 20.88
N GLN A 248 8.61 13.66 20.04
CA GLN A 248 8.41 14.99 19.45
C GLN A 248 7.68 14.94 18.10
N HIS A 249 7.31 13.75 17.63
CA HIS A 249 6.63 13.57 16.34
C HIS A 249 5.57 12.49 16.47
N ASP A 250 4.33 12.81 16.11
CA ASP A 250 3.17 11.93 16.28
C ASP A 250 2.36 11.75 14.99
N SER A 251 2.91 12.15 13.85
CA SER A 251 2.18 12.26 12.60
C SER A 251 2.91 11.59 11.43
N LYS A 252 2.21 11.47 10.30
CA LYS A 252 2.78 11.12 9.00
C LYS A 252 2.87 12.39 8.16
N VAL A 253 4.09 12.83 7.85
CA VAL A 253 4.32 14.08 7.11
C VAL A 253 4.93 13.78 5.76
N TYR A 254 4.14 13.98 4.72
CA TYR A 254 4.49 13.72 3.32
C TYR A 254 4.91 15.02 2.62
N GLY A 255 6.03 14.97 1.92
CA GLY A 255 6.47 16.04 1.05
C GLY A 255 6.01 15.88 -0.39
N LYS A 256 6.55 16.70 -1.25
CA LYS A 256 6.40 16.58 -2.71
C LYS A 256 7.60 15.84 -3.29
N ALA A 257 7.36 14.93 -4.21
CA ALA A 257 8.44 14.24 -4.91
C ALA A 257 9.31 15.26 -5.67
N PRO A 258 10.64 15.14 -5.66
CA PRO A 258 11.51 15.94 -6.50
C PRO A 258 11.12 15.84 -7.97
N ILE A 259 11.39 16.90 -8.75
CA ILE A 259 11.10 16.90 -10.19
C ILE A 259 11.83 15.73 -10.86
N GLY A 260 11.09 14.91 -11.60
CA GLY A 260 11.62 13.72 -12.27
C GLY A 260 11.74 12.47 -11.40
N ALA A 261 11.50 12.56 -10.10
CA ALA A 261 11.44 11.38 -9.24
C ALA A 261 10.10 10.62 -9.43
N PRO A 262 10.12 9.28 -9.35
CA PRO A 262 8.91 8.48 -9.49
C PRO A 262 7.98 8.68 -8.29
N PRO A 263 6.65 8.48 -8.45
CA PRO A 263 5.67 8.65 -7.38
C PRO A 263 5.96 7.84 -6.10
N MET A 264 6.74 6.77 -6.22
CA MET A 264 7.14 5.91 -5.10
C MET A 264 8.29 6.48 -4.26
N SER A 265 8.91 7.56 -4.68
CA SER A 265 10.03 8.23 -4.01
C SER A 265 9.59 9.53 -3.34
N VAL A 266 8.31 9.67 -3.01
CA VAL A 266 7.82 10.80 -2.22
C VAL A 266 8.45 10.73 -0.84
N PRO A 267 9.28 11.71 -0.44
CA PRO A 267 9.89 11.69 0.89
C PRO A 267 8.85 11.99 1.95
N HIS A 268 8.89 11.22 3.04
CA HIS A 268 8.03 11.46 4.20
C HIS A 268 8.73 11.09 5.51
N LEU A 269 8.37 11.79 6.57
CA LEU A 269 8.77 11.51 7.95
C LEU A 269 7.55 11.02 8.72
N ASP A 270 7.58 9.77 9.14
CA ASP A 270 6.42 9.10 9.70
C ASP A 270 6.66 8.59 11.10
N THR A 271 5.70 8.81 11.99
CA THR A 271 5.53 7.97 13.17
C THR A 271 5.01 6.60 12.75
N ARG A 272 5.67 5.56 13.25
CA ARG A 272 5.25 4.16 13.13
C ARG A 272 5.04 3.56 14.51
N ILE A 273 3.98 2.77 14.66
CA ILE A 273 3.73 1.97 15.86
C ILE A 273 3.68 0.51 15.44
N ILE A 274 4.75 -0.21 15.73
CA ILE A 274 4.92 -1.61 15.30
C ILE A 274 5.01 -2.50 16.52
N ASN A 275 4.10 -3.46 16.66
CA ASN A 275 3.94 -4.30 17.86
C ASN A 275 3.83 -3.47 19.17
N GLY A 276 3.20 -2.28 19.09
CA GLY A 276 3.04 -1.36 20.21
C GLY A 276 4.22 -0.43 20.47
N GLU A 277 5.34 -0.58 19.74
CA GLU A 277 6.56 0.23 19.95
C GLU A 277 6.63 1.37 18.91
N PRO A 278 6.75 2.64 19.35
CA PRO A 278 6.84 3.77 18.44
C PRO A 278 8.27 3.93 17.89
N ALA A 279 8.36 4.34 16.62
CA ALA A 279 9.61 4.71 15.96
C ALA A 279 9.33 5.76 14.89
N LEU A 280 10.37 6.47 14.44
CA LEU A 280 10.30 7.35 13.28
C LEU A 280 10.92 6.66 12.06
N LEU A 281 10.24 6.78 10.92
CA LEU A 281 10.75 6.37 9.61
C LEU A 281 10.90 7.60 8.72
N PHE A 282 12.01 7.68 8.00
CA PHE A 282 12.18 8.63 6.91
C PHE A 282 12.57 7.92 5.60
N GLY A 283 11.95 8.34 4.49
CA GLY A 283 12.16 7.79 3.15
C GLY A 283 10.88 7.82 2.33
N PRO A 284 10.63 6.83 1.45
CA PRO A 284 11.52 5.71 1.13
C PRO A 284 12.66 6.12 0.19
N PHE A 285 13.81 5.48 0.37
CA PHE A 285 14.88 5.49 -0.62
C PHE A 285 14.66 4.29 -1.54
N ALA A 286 14.13 4.55 -2.72
CA ALA A 286 13.81 3.51 -3.68
C ALA A 286 15.07 3.11 -4.46
N GLY A 287 15.29 1.82 -4.66
CA GLY A 287 16.44 1.33 -5.40
C GLY A 287 16.06 0.27 -6.42
N PHE A 288 16.92 0.08 -7.43
CA PHE A 288 16.75 -1.00 -8.38
C PHE A 288 17.04 -2.35 -7.72
N THR A 289 16.24 -3.36 -8.04
CA THR A 289 16.43 -4.74 -7.62
C THR A 289 16.01 -5.70 -8.72
N THR A 290 16.48 -6.93 -8.68
CA THR A 290 15.98 -8.02 -9.54
C THR A 290 15.11 -9.01 -8.78
N ARG A 291 15.00 -8.85 -7.46
CA ARG A 291 14.16 -9.68 -6.59
C ARG A 291 12.72 -9.17 -6.55
N PHE A 292 11.76 -10.06 -6.60
CA PHE A 292 10.35 -9.73 -6.48
C PHE A 292 9.85 -9.71 -5.02
N LEU A 293 10.55 -10.43 -4.16
CA LEU A 293 10.28 -10.52 -2.73
C LEU A 293 11.60 -10.29 -1.96
N LYS A 294 11.53 -9.80 -0.74
CA LYS A 294 12.70 -9.63 0.14
C LYS A 294 13.44 -10.96 0.34
N GLN A 295 12.67 -12.04 0.51
CA GLN A 295 13.14 -13.42 0.56
C GLN A 295 13.14 -14.10 -0.82
N GLY A 296 13.11 -13.31 -1.90
CA GLY A 296 13.13 -13.78 -3.29
C GLY A 296 14.53 -14.09 -3.83
N SER A 297 14.56 -14.51 -5.10
CA SER A 297 15.79 -14.81 -5.84
C SER A 297 16.23 -13.61 -6.69
N ILE A 298 17.54 -13.44 -6.85
CA ILE A 298 18.11 -12.49 -7.82
C ILE A 298 17.71 -12.82 -9.27
N PHE A 299 17.22 -14.02 -9.52
CA PHE A 299 16.75 -14.49 -10.82
C PHE A 299 15.25 -14.26 -11.06
N ASP A 300 14.51 -13.69 -10.09
CA ASP A 300 13.06 -13.52 -10.21
C ASP A 300 12.67 -12.69 -11.46
N LEU A 301 13.36 -11.55 -11.70
CA LEU A 301 13.10 -10.71 -12.85
C LEU A 301 13.35 -11.46 -14.17
N ILE A 302 14.51 -12.10 -14.30
CA ILE A 302 14.88 -12.85 -15.52
C ILE A 302 13.92 -14.03 -15.71
N GLY A 303 13.58 -14.74 -14.65
CA GLY A 303 12.66 -15.88 -14.68
C GLY A 303 11.22 -15.49 -15.07
N SER A 304 10.83 -14.22 -14.87
CA SER A 304 9.53 -13.69 -15.25
C SER A 304 9.41 -13.28 -16.73
N VAL A 305 10.54 -13.20 -17.45
CA VAL A 305 10.54 -12.86 -18.88
C VAL A 305 10.01 -14.03 -19.70
N LYS A 306 9.00 -13.78 -20.51
CA LYS A 306 8.34 -14.72 -21.42
C LYS A 306 8.27 -14.13 -22.82
N SER A 307 8.05 -14.96 -23.83
CA SER A 307 7.87 -14.48 -25.22
C SER A 307 6.70 -13.49 -25.33
N THR A 308 5.66 -13.66 -24.50
CA THR A 308 4.45 -12.82 -24.48
C THR A 308 4.65 -11.45 -23.84
N ASN A 309 5.64 -11.27 -22.95
CA ASN A 309 5.88 -10.01 -22.25
C ASN A 309 7.23 -9.35 -22.59
N LEU A 310 8.08 -9.98 -23.39
CA LEU A 310 9.40 -9.46 -23.74
C LEU A 310 9.32 -8.08 -24.42
N LYS A 311 8.43 -7.94 -25.42
CA LYS A 311 8.26 -6.67 -26.14
C LYS A 311 7.74 -5.55 -25.23
N PRO A 312 6.67 -5.73 -24.43
CA PRO A 312 6.25 -4.79 -23.41
C PRO A 312 7.37 -4.40 -22.42
N MET A 313 8.12 -5.36 -21.91
CA MET A 313 9.21 -5.10 -20.96
C MET A 313 10.34 -4.28 -21.58
N LEU A 314 10.76 -4.58 -22.80
CA LEU A 314 11.75 -3.80 -23.53
C LEU A 314 11.27 -2.38 -23.83
N SER A 315 9.99 -2.22 -24.20
CA SER A 315 9.37 -0.92 -24.42
C SER A 315 9.42 -0.05 -23.16
N VAL A 316 8.99 -0.60 -22.02
CA VAL A 316 9.03 0.11 -20.73
C VAL A 316 10.46 0.43 -20.31
N SER A 317 11.41 -0.50 -20.46
CA SER A 317 12.81 -0.26 -20.13
C SER A 317 13.38 0.91 -20.94
N LYS A 318 13.03 1.02 -22.22
CA LYS A 318 13.47 2.13 -23.09
C LYS A 318 12.82 3.46 -22.73
N SER A 319 11.50 3.46 -22.48
CA SER A 319 10.75 4.69 -22.18
C SER A 319 10.95 5.21 -20.76
N ASN A 320 11.48 4.37 -19.84
CA ASN A 320 11.72 4.72 -18.44
C ASN A 320 13.20 4.62 -18.05
N MET A 321 14.10 4.92 -18.99
CA MET A 321 15.55 4.88 -18.72
C MET A 321 15.99 5.85 -17.62
N ASP A 322 15.36 7.02 -17.55
CA ASP A 322 15.65 7.99 -16.50
C ASP A 322 15.22 7.52 -15.13
N LEU A 323 14.05 6.87 -15.04
CA LEU A 323 13.63 6.17 -13.81
C LEU A 323 14.64 5.08 -13.42
N THR A 324 15.09 4.28 -14.36
CA THR A 324 16.06 3.21 -14.08
C THR A 324 17.40 3.79 -13.60
N ARG A 325 17.91 4.85 -14.23
CA ARG A 325 19.12 5.56 -13.79
C ARG A 325 18.96 6.15 -12.39
N TYR A 326 17.82 6.79 -12.13
CA TYR A 326 17.49 7.30 -10.80
C TYR A 326 17.56 6.19 -9.75
N LEU A 327 16.86 5.08 -9.96
CA LEU A 327 16.83 3.94 -9.01
C LEU A 327 18.21 3.30 -8.81
N ILE A 328 19.05 3.26 -9.85
CA ILE A 328 20.45 2.81 -9.72
C ILE A 328 21.25 3.79 -8.87
N GLY A 329 21.10 5.11 -9.10
CA GLY A 329 21.75 6.15 -8.29
C GLY A 329 21.39 6.05 -6.82
N GLU A 330 20.12 5.83 -6.50
CA GLU A 330 19.63 5.67 -5.12
C GLU A 330 20.28 4.49 -4.37
N VAL A 331 20.64 3.42 -5.08
CA VAL A 331 21.34 2.26 -4.46
C VAL A 331 22.74 2.64 -3.96
N PHE A 332 23.40 3.60 -4.62
CA PHE A 332 24.77 4.02 -4.29
C PHE A 332 24.82 5.20 -3.31
N GLN A 333 23.70 5.73 -2.85
CA GLN A 333 23.71 6.77 -1.83
C GLN A 333 24.38 6.27 -0.53
N SER A 334 25.23 7.11 0.04
CA SER A 334 25.79 6.87 1.37
C SER A 334 24.75 7.10 2.49
N HIS A 335 25.07 6.69 3.70
CA HIS A 335 24.27 7.02 4.87
C HIS A 335 24.14 8.54 5.07
N SER A 336 25.24 9.25 4.93
CA SER A 336 25.33 10.71 5.01
C SER A 336 24.43 11.42 4.00
N ASP A 337 24.38 10.94 2.73
CA ASP A 337 23.50 11.51 1.70
C ASP A 337 22.02 11.37 2.07
N ARG A 338 21.66 10.21 2.64
CA ARG A 338 20.29 9.97 3.11
C ARG A 338 19.91 10.84 4.28
N VAL A 339 20.82 11.04 5.24
CA VAL A 339 20.59 11.97 6.36
C VAL A 339 20.56 13.41 5.87
N ALA A 340 21.35 13.80 4.87
CA ALA A 340 21.25 15.10 4.23
C ALA A 340 19.85 15.32 3.60
N SER A 341 19.26 14.27 3.00
CA SER A 341 17.89 14.32 2.51
C SER A 341 16.86 14.45 3.65
N LEU A 342 17.08 13.76 4.76
CA LEU A 342 16.24 13.88 5.95
C LEU A 342 16.27 15.31 6.53
N ARG A 343 17.40 15.99 6.49
CA ARG A 343 17.53 17.37 6.99
C ARG A 343 16.68 18.39 6.23
N ASN A 344 16.16 18.05 5.05
CA ASN A 344 15.13 18.86 4.40
C ASN A 344 13.78 18.81 5.14
N PHE A 345 13.55 17.78 5.98
CA PHE A 345 12.38 17.63 6.85
C PHE A 345 12.74 17.93 8.31
N PHE A 346 13.77 17.33 8.82
CA PHE A 346 14.23 17.50 10.19
C PHE A 346 15.64 18.14 10.17
N PRO A 347 15.75 19.50 10.26
CA PRO A 347 17.03 20.20 10.12
C PRO A 347 18.12 19.74 11.09
N ASP A 348 17.75 19.40 12.33
CA ASP A 348 18.67 19.00 13.40
C ASP A 348 18.97 17.48 13.43
N ALA A 349 18.61 16.73 12.39
CA ALA A 349 18.87 15.30 12.36
C ALA A 349 20.35 14.97 12.44
N MET A 350 20.74 14.17 13.44
CA MET A 350 22.11 13.68 13.67
C MET A 350 22.27 12.27 13.05
N GLU A 351 23.39 12.03 12.37
CA GLU A 351 23.61 10.75 11.66
C GLU A 351 23.55 9.52 12.55
N GLU A 352 24.10 9.64 13.76
CA GLU A 352 24.17 8.56 14.75
C GLU A 352 22.82 8.14 15.31
N ASP A 353 21.76 8.93 15.11
CA ASP A 353 20.41 8.65 15.61
C ASP A 353 19.59 7.81 14.65
N TRP A 354 20.03 7.68 13.42
CA TRP A 354 19.29 7.03 12.34
C TRP A 354 20.00 5.80 11.81
N GLN A 355 19.28 4.73 11.67
CA GLN A 355 19.78 3.47 11.13
C GLN A 355 19.11 3.14 9.79
N LEU A 356 19.90 2.69 8.83
CA LEU A 356 19.37 2.23 7.55
C LEU A 356 18.71 0.85 7.72
N ARG A 357 17.46 0.72 7.29
CA ARG A 357 16.71 -0.52 7.30
C ARG A 357 16.14 -0.84 5.92
N MET A 358 16.26 -2.09 5.50
CA MET A 358 15.66 -2.58 4.26
C MET A 358 14.17 -2.75 4.44
N ALA A 359 13.39 -2.13 3.57
CA ALA A 359 11.94 -2.29 3.46
C ALA A 359 11.55 -3.52 2.61
N GLY A 360 10.28 -3.68 2.35
CA GLY A 360 9.78 -4.70 1.43
C GLY A 360 10.13 -4.40 -0.03
N GLN A 361 9.99 -5.43 -0.87
CA GLN A 361 10.09 -5.30 -2.32
C GLN A 361 8.73 -4.94 -2.91
N ARG A 362 8.74 -4.15 -3.99
CA ARG A 362 7.55 -3.80 -4.77
C ARG A 362 7.75 -4.25 -6.20
N VAL A 363 6.76 -4.88 -6.78
CA VAL A 363 6.77 -5.23 -8.21
C VAL A 363 5.72 -4.37 -8.90
N GLN A 364 6.18 -3.32 -9.58
CA GLN A 364 5.30 -2.52 -10.42
C GLN A 364 4.91 -3.31 -11.66
N ILE A 365 3.69 -3.13 -12.11
CA ILE A 365 3.14 -3.90 -13.23
C ILE A 365 3.57 -3.28 -14.55
N ILE A 366 4.09 -4.10 -15.43
CA ILE A 366 4.19 -3.79 -16.85
C ILE A 366 3.03 -4.46 -17.56
N LYS A 367 2.20 -3.69 -18.24
CA LYS A 367 1.04 -4.15 -18.99
C LYS A 367 1.24 -3.89 -20.48
N GLN A 368 0.90 -4.87 -21.30
CA GLN A 368 0.87 -4.68 -22.74
C GLN A 368 -0.24 -3.71 -23.12
N VAL A 369 0.07 -2.77 -24.02
CA VAL A 369 -0.90 -1.85 -24.61
C VAL A 369 -1.10 -2.17 -26.11
N ASP A 370 -2.13 -1.58 -26.70
CA ASP A 370 -2.40 -1.72 -28.13
C ASP A 370 -1.16 -1.35 -28.96
N GLY A 371 -0.90 -2.09 -30.03
CA GLY A 371 0.34 -1.98 -30.81
C GLY A 371 1.53 -2.77 -30.24
N GLY A 372 1.34 -3.49 -29.12
CA GLY A 372 2.32 -4.40 -28.53
C GLY A 372 3.45 -3.72 -27.76
N GLY A 373 3.31 -2.42 -27.44
CA GLY A 373 4.17 -1.71 -26.48
C GLY A 373 3.86 -2.12 -25.05
N GLY A 374 4.61 -1.53 -24.09
CA GLY A 374 4.37 -1.70 -22.67
C GLY A 374 4.09 -0.36 -21.98
N LYS A 375 3.25 -0.39 -20.94
CA LYS A 375 3.03 0.72 -20.01
C LYS A 375 3.35 0.26 -18.59
N LEU A 376 4.05 1.10 -17.84
CA LEU A 376 4.28 0.89 -16.42
C LEU A 376 3.05 1.41 -15.65
N GLU A 377 2.39 0.52 -14.91
CA GLU A 377 1.23 0.87 -14.09
C GLU A 377 1.63 1.01 -12.62
N PHE A 378 1.14 2.08 -12.00
CA PHE A 378 1.34 2.33 -10.58
C PHE A 378 0.03 2.07 -9.82
N GLY A 379 0.08 1.24 -8.79
CA GLY A 379 -1.08 0.86 -8.00
C GLY A 379 -1.28 -0.65 -7.97
N THR A 380 -2.52 -1.06 -7.77
CA THR A 380 -2.94 -2.47 -7.72
C THR A 380 -3.77 -2.83 -8.95
N GLU A 381 -3.64 -4.07 -9.43
CA GLU A 381 -4.44 -4.61 -10.51
C GLU A 381 -4.96 -6.02 -10.15
N ILE A 382 -6.23 -6.25 -10.41
CA ILE A 382 -6.85 -7.57 -10.27
C ILE A 382 -6.95 -8.21 -11.67
N VAL A 383 -6.22 -9.31 -11.84
CA VAL A 383 -6.31 -10.15 -13.05
C VAL A 383 -7.12 -11.39 -12.67
N ALA A 384 -8.25 -11.60 -13.38
CA ALA A 384 -9.11 -12.74 -13.14
C ALA A 384 -9.26 -13.55 -14.43
N ALA A 385 -9.25 -14.88 -14.32
CA ALA A 385 -9.55 -15.78 -15.41
C ALA A 385 -10.99 -15.55 -15.89
N LYS A 386 -11.22 -15.69 -17.21
CA LYS A 386 -12.52 -15.45 -17.84
C LYS A 386 -13.64 -16.31 -17.26
N ASP A 387 -13.31 -17.53 -16.81
CA ASP A 387 -14.24 -18.46 -16.17
C ASP A 387 -14.47 -18.18 -14.67
N GLY A 388 -13.83 -17.14 -14.11
CA GLY A 388 -13.97 -16.76 -12.70
C GLY A 388 -13.31 -17.70 -11.69
N THR A 389 -12.53 -18.69 -12.14
CA THR A 389 -11.98 -19.73 -11.24
C THR A 389 -10.60 -19.41 -10.67
N LEU A 390 -9.95 -18.33 -11.15
CA LEU A 390 -8.69 -17.82 -10.63
C LEU A 390 -8.71 -16.30 -10.60
N ALA A 391 -8.19 -15.71 -9.54
CA ALA A 391 -7.87 -14.29 -9.49
C ALA A 391 -6.48 -14.05 -8.89
N ALA A 392 -5.80 -13.01 -9.34
CA ALA A 392 -4.51 -12.57 -8.82
C ALA A 392 -4.57 -11.08 -8.49
N LEU A 393 -4.00 -10.68 -7.35
CA LEU A 393 -3.72 -9.29 -7.02
C LEU A 393 -2.27 -8.99 -7.34
N LEU A 394 -2.06 -8.07 -8.27
CA LEU A 394 -0.74 -7.62 -8.70
C LEU A 394 -0.51 -6.16 -8.30
N GLY A 395 0.75 -5.72 -8.29
CA GLY A 395 1.13 -4.32 -8.08
C GLY A 395 1.51 -3.98 -6.65
N ALA A 396 1.38 -2.70 -6.31
CA ALA A 396 1.88 -2.13 -5.07
C ALA A 396 0.86 -1.18 -4.41
N SER A 397 1.34 -0.24 -3.58
CA SER A 397 0.51 0.74 -2.85
C SER A 397 -0.56 1.42 -3.74
N PRO A 398 -1.78 1.64 -3.17
CA PRO A 398 -2.18 1.54 -1.77
C PRO A 398 -2.71 0.16 -1.33
N GLY A 399 -2.30 -0.93 -1.95
CA GLY A 399 -2.84 -2.27 -1.87
C GLY A 399 -3.33 -2.76 -0.51
N ALA A 400 -2.53 -2.62 0.55
CA ALA A 400 -2.93 -3.08 1.89
C ALA A 400 -4.07 -2.24 2.48
N SER A 401 -4.01 -0.91 2.35
CA SER A 401 -5.05 0.00 2.85
C SER A 401 -6.40 -0.21 2.16
N THR A 402 -6.39 -0.57 0.87
CA THR A 402 -7.61 -0.77 0.06
C THR A 402 -7.93 -2.25 -0.18
N ALA A 403 -7.32 -3.16 0.60
CA ALA A 403 -7.44 -4.59 0.38
C ALA A 403 -8.88 -5.10 0.49
N ALA A 404 -9.68 -4.57 1.42
CA ALA A 404 -11.09 -4.95 1.55
C ALA A 404 -11.87 -4.67 0.26
N ASN A 405 -11.73 -3.46 -0.29
CA ASN A 405 -12.36 -3.10 -1.56
C ASN A 405 -11.86 -3.99 -2.72
N ALA A 406 -10.55 -4.28 -2.76
CA ALA A 406 -9.99 -5.17 -3.77
C ALA A 406 -10.58 -6.59 -3.68
N MET A 407 -10.79 -7.12 -2.46
CA MET A 407 -11.39 -8.45 -2.27
C MET A 407 -12.87 -8.48 -2.59
N ILE A 408 -13.63 -7.41 -2.33
CA ILE A 408 -15.02 -7.26 -2.80
C ILE A 408 -15.05 -7.38 -4.33
N ASN A 409 -14.19 -6.65 -5.04
CA ASN A 409 -14.08 -6.72 -6.50
C ASN A 409 -13.73 -8.14 -7.01
N VAL A 410 -12.88 -8.88 -6.28
CA VAL A 410 -12.59 -10.29 -6.62
C VAL A 410 -13.84 -11.16 -6.47
N ILE A 411 -14.57 -10.99 -5.38
CA ILE A 411 -15.82 -11.74 -5.13
C ILE A 411 -16.85 -11.44 -6.21
N GLU A 412 -17.07 -10.18 -6.55
CA GLU A 412 -18.02 -9.77 -7.59
C GLU A 412 -17.67 -10.34 -8.97
N ARG A 413 -16.38 -10.35 -9.33
CA ARG A 413 -15.91 -10.87 -10.64
C ARG A 413 -15.94 -12.39 -10.71
N CYS A 414 -15.55 -13.08 -9.63
CA CYS A 414 -15.35 -14.52 -9.64
C CYS A 414 -16.59 -15.29 -9.18
N PHE A 415 -17.51 -14.66 -8.46
CA PHE A 415 -18.72 -15.28 -7.93
C PHE A 415 -20.00 -14.48 -8.24
N PRO A 416 -20.20 -14.04 -9.52
CA PRO A 416 -21.28 -13.11 -9.88
C PRO A 416 -22.68 -13.62 -9.55
N GLU A 417 -22.91 -14.95 -9.60
CA GLU A 417 -24.20 -15.52 -9.29
C GLU A 417 -24.46 -15.63 -7.78
N LYS A 418 -23.39 -15.84 -6.99
CA LYS A 418 -23.51 -15.88 -5.54
C LYS A 418 -23.78 -14.50 -4.96
N ILE A 419 -23.02 -13.50 -5.41
CA ILE A 419 -23.12 -12.13 -4.88
C ILE A 419 -24.50 -11.50 -5.10
N LYS A 420 -25.27 -11.97 -6.11
CA LYS A 420 -26.62 -11.50 -6.41
C LYS A 420 -27.68 -12.09 -5.46
N THR A 421 -27.37 -13.14 -4.73
CA THR A 421 -28.36 -13.76 -3.81
C THR A 421 -28.62 -12.85 -2.60
N PRO A 422 -29.87 -12.82 -2.08
CA PRO A 422 -30.19 -12.00 -0.91
C PRO A 422 -29.29 -12.24 0.29
N GLU A 423 -28.95 -13.50 0.56
CA GLU A 423 -28.04 -13.90 1.64
C GLU A 423 -26.66 -13.25 1.55
N TRP A 424 -26.07 -13.27 0.35
CA TRP A 424 -24.77 -12.64 0.12
C TRP A 424 -24.84 -11.12 0.16
N GLN A 425 -25.91 -10.53 -0.39
CA GLN A 425 -26.13 -9.07 -0.34
C GLN A 425 -26.26 -8.58 1.10
N GLU A 426 -27.02 -9.29 1.94
CA GLU A 426 -27.17 -8.99 3.35
C GLU A 426 -25.83 -9.11 4.09
N ARG A 427 -25.10 -10.22 3.83
CA ARG A 427 -23.78 -10.45 4.43
C ARG A 427 -22.77 -9.38 4.05
N MET A 428 -22.75 -8.94 2.79
CA MET A 428 -21.86 -7.88 2.35
C MET A 428 -22.16 -6.54 3.02
N LYS A 429 -23.43 -6.19 3.21
CA LYS A 429 -23.85 -4.98 3.93
C LYS A 429 -23.57 -5.06 5.43
N GLU A 430 -23.62 -6.24 6.00
CA GLU A 430 -23.24 -6.48 7.40
C GLU A 430 -21.73 -6.21 7.60
N LEU A 431 -20.88 -6.72 6.70
CA LEU A 431 -19.43 -6.53 6.71
C LEU A 431 -19.01 -5.09 6.39
N VAL A 432 -19.69 -4.48 5.43
CA VAL A 432 -19.41 -3.15 4.88
C VAL A 432 -20.74 -2.43 4.64
N PRO A 433 -21.24 -1.67 5.60
CA PRO A 433 -22.55 -0.98 5.50
C PRO A 433 -22.72 -0.13 4.24
N SER A 434 -21.64 0.44 3.70
CA SER A 434 -21.69 1.21 2.44
C SER A 434 -21.70 0.35 1.17
N TYR A 435 -21.74 -0.99 1.29
CA TYR A 435 -21.72 -1.87 0.12
C TYR A 435 -22.88 -1.56 -0.85
N GLY A 436 -22.54 -1.36 -2.13
CA GLY A 436 -23.49 -1.00 -3.18
C GLY A 436 -23.81 0.49 -3.28
N HIS A 437 -23.20 1.34 -2.45
CA HIS A 437 -23.36 2.79 -2.44
C HIS A 437 -22.03 3.50 -2.63
N SER A 438 -22.08 4.73 -3.18
CA SER A 438 -20.90 5.56 -3.43
C SER A 438 -20.69 6.54 -2.26
N LEU A 439 -19.63 6.32 -1.48
CA LEU A 439 -19.23 7.28 -0.43
C LEU A 439 -18.71 8.61 -1.00
N VAL A 440 -18.35 8.64 -2.29
CA VAL A 440 -17.97 9.88 -2.98
C VAL A 440 -19.20 10.77 -3.23
N GLU A 441 -20.37 10.17 -3.42
CA GLU A 441 -21.61 10.90 -3.76
C GLU A 441 -22.55 11.08 -2.55
N ASP A 442 -22.50 10.15 -1.58
CA ASP A 442 -23.42 10.12 -0.44
C ASP A 442 -22.76 10.62 0.84
N GLU A 443 -22.91 11.92 1.11
CA GLU A 443 -22.41 12.58 2.31
C GLU A 443 -23.03 12.04 3.60
N ALA A 444 -24.35 11.77 3.60
CA ALA A 444 -25.04 11.31 4.78
C ALA A 444 -24.56 9.92 5.20
N LEU A 445 -24.43 9.01 4.23
CA LEU A 445 -23.88 7.68 4.45
C LEU A 445 -22.44 7.74 4.93
N LEU A 446 -21.60 8.58 4.31
CA LEU A 446 -20.23 8.76 4.77
C LEU A 446 -20.16 9.20 6.23
N THR A 447 -20.96 10.18 6.60
CA THR A 447 -21.02 10.73 7.97
C THR A 447 -21.35 9.63 8.97
N GLU A 448 -22.35 8.81 8.67
CA GLU A 448 -22.78 7.70 9.52
C GLU A 448 -21.67 6.65 9.68
N VAL A 449 -21.15 6.12 8.56
CA VAL A 449 -20.14 5.05 8.61
C VAL A 449 -18.82 5.52 9.21
N ARG A 450 -18.42 6.76 8.94
CA ARG A 450 -17.19 7.35 9.50
C ARG A 450 -17.32 7.58 11.01
N ALA A 451 -18.45 8.05 11.50
CA ALA A 451 -18.69 8.19 12.95
C ALA A 451 -18.54 6.85 13.67
N ARG A 452 -19.12 5.76 13.11
CA ARG A 452 -18.95 4.40 13.65
C ARG A 452 -17.49 3.94 13.61
N THR A 453 -16.82 4.04 12.46
CA THR A 453 -15.46 3.53 12.29
C THR A 453 -14.44 4.27 13.15
N LEU A 454 -14.54 5.60 13.23
CA LEU A 454 -13.66 6.41 14.09
C LEU A 454 -13.85 6.08 15.57
N SER A 455 -15.10 5.83 16.00
CA SER A 455 -15.38 5.42 17.38
C SER A 455 -14.87 4.00 17.67
N THR A 456 -15.21 3.01 16.83
CA THR A 456 -14.85 1.61 17.03
C THR A 456 -13.33 1.39 16.98
N LEU A 457 -12.65 2.06 16.02
CA LEU A 457 -11.20 1.93 15.83
C LEU A 457 -10.39 2.95 16.65
N LYS A 458 -11.05 3.80 17.45
CA LYS A 458 -10.42 4.82 18.34
C LYS A 458 -9.55 5.81 17.57
N LEU A 459 -10.03 6.26 16.40
CA LEU A 459 -9.33 7.21 15.54
C LEU A 459 -9.88 8.64 15.68
N GLY A 460 -11.00 8.83 16.36
CA GLY A 460 -11.68 10.10 16.58
C GLY A 460 -11.00 11.04 17.59
#